data_7d0dbcb0e77201ff8e156c4706b9e736
#
_entry.id   7d0dbcb0e77201ff8e156c4706b9e736
#
_cell.length_a   1.000
_cell.length_b   1.000
_cell.length_c   1.000
_cell.angle_alpha   90.00
_cell.angle_beta   90.00
_cell.angle_gamma   90.00
#
_symmetry.space_group_name_H-M   'P 1'
#
loop_
_entity.id
_entity.type
_entity.pdbx_description
1 polymer ?
#
loop_
_entity_poly.entity_id
_entity_poly.type
_entity_poly.pdbx_seq_one_letter_code
_entity_poly.pdbx_strand_id
1 'polypeptide(L)'
;LQAVREVLMTVEETYNQHPEFEANRIAERIVEPDRTFTFKVVWVDDKGDVQVNTGYRVQFNNAIGPYKGGLRFHPSVNPSILKFLGFEQIFKNALTTLPMGGAKGGSDFNPKGKSDREVMRFCQAFMTELWRHIGPQTDVPAGDIGVGGREIGYLYGMYRKLAQENTGVLTGKGMTYGGSLIRPEATGFGAVYFLRQMLEKAGMDIKGQTIAISGFGNVAWGAATKATELGAKVVTISGPDGYIYDLSLIHISEPTRPISI
;
A
#
# COMPACT_ATOMS: atom_id res chain seq x y z
N LEU A 1 -14.31 -6.62 -10.22
CA LEU A 1 -15.68 -7.14 -10.10
C LEU A 1 -15.85 -8.11 -8.93
N GLN A 2 -14.92 -9.07 -8.71
CA GLN A 2 -15.03 -10.04 -7.62
C GLN A 2 -15.03 -9.38 -6.25
N ALA A 3 -14.05 -8.52 -5.95
CA ALA A 3 -13.96 -7.83 -4.67
C ALA A 3 -15.18 -6.93 -4.39
N VAL A 4 -15.69 -6.26 -5.42
CA VAL A 4 -16.93 -5.46 -5.31
C VAL A 4 -18.10 -6.35 -4.90
N ARG A 5 -18.26 -7.51 -5.57
CA ARG A 5 -19.32 -8.47 -5.24
C ARG A 5 -19.19 -8.98 -3.81
N GLU A 6 -18.00 -9.37 -3.39
CA GLU A 6 -17.72 -9.87 -2.04
C GLU A 6 -18.08 -8.82 -0.98
N VAL A 7 -17.67 -7.56 -1.17
CA VAL A 7 -18.01 -6.49 -0.24
C VAL A 7 -19.52 -6.24 -0.19
N LEU A 8 -20.17 -6.11 -1.35
CA LEU A 8 -21.63 -5.89 -1.39
C LEU A 8 -22.42 -7.00 -0.71
N MET A 9 -22.01 -8.26 -0.89
CA MET A 9 -22.63 -9.40 -0.20
C MET A 9 -22.42 -9.35 1.32
N THR A 10 -21.27 -8.90 1.80
CA THR A 10 -20.98 -8.83 3.24
C THR A 10 -21.70 -7.68 3.95
N VAL A 11 -22.04 -6.62 3.22
CA VAL A 11 -22.77 -5.47 3.79
C VAL A 11 -24.26 -5.50 3.54
N GLU A 12 -24.79 -6.53 2.86
CA GLU A 12 -26.20 -6.63 2.46
C GLU A 12 -27.18 -6.48 3.64
N GLU A 13 -26.89 -7.16 4.74
CA GLU A 13 -27.74 -7.07 5.94
C GLU A 13 -27.78 -5.64 6.50
N THR A 14 -26.61 -5.01 6.63
CA THR A 14 -26.51 -3.61 7.09
C THR A 14 -27.24 -2.66 6.12
N TYR A 15 -27.08 -2.90 4.82
CA TYR A 15 -27.71 -2.08 3.79
C TYR A 15 -29.23 -2.17 3.86
N ASN A 16 -29.79 -3.37 4.09
CA ASN A 16 -31.23 -3.60 4.23
C ASN A 16 -31.82 -2.97 5.51
N GLN A 17 -31.01 -2.77 6.56
CA GLN A 17 -31.42 -2.08 7.79
C GLN A 17 -31.42 -0.56 7.65
N HIS A 18 -30.85 -0.01 6.57
CA HIS A 18 -30.64 1.40 6.32
C HIS A 18 -31.20 1.84 4.95
N PRO A 19 -32.56 2.02 4.83
CA PRO A 19 -33.18 2.40 3.55
C PRO A 19 -32.61 3.69 2.95
N GLU A 20 -32.07 4.58 3.80
CA GLU A 20 -31.40 5.80 3.36
C GLU A 20 -30.15 5.53 2.52
N PHE A 21 -29.50 4.36 2.64
CA PHE A 21 -28.35 4.00 1.82
C PHE A 21 -28.77 3.75 0.39
N GLU A 22 -29.90 3.07 0.16
CA GLU A 22 -30.47 2.85 -1.17
C GLU A 22 -30.96 4.17 -1.79
N ALA A 23 -31.70 4.98 -1.02
CA ALA A 23 -32.20 6.28 -1.46
C ALA A 23 -31.08 7.23 -1.90
N ASN A 24 -29.90 7.15 -1.26
CA ASN A 24 -28.71 7.93 -1.60
C ASN A 24 -27.75 7.21 -2.56
N ARG A 25 -28.11 6.05 -3.08
CA ARG A 25 -27.31 5.24 -4.01
C ARG A 25 -25.88 4.99 -3.53
N ILE A 26 -25.72 4.65 -2.26
CA ILE A 26 -24.40 4.50 -1.65
C ILE A 26 -23.60 3.37 -2.32
N ALA A 27 -24.25 2.25 -2.64
CA ALA A 27 -23.57 1.12 -3.28
C ALA A 27 -22.99 1.51 -4.66
N GLU A 28 -23.77 2.18 -5.51
CA GLU A 28 -23.33 2.63 -6.82
C GLU A 28 -22.21 3.66 -6.74
N ARG A 29 -22.24 4.54 -5.74
CA ARG A 29 -21.24 5.59 -5.54
C ARG A 29 -19.94 5.06 -4.97
N ILE A 30 -19.98 3.99 -4.16
CA ILE A 30 -18.79 3.47 -3.49
C ILE A 30 -17.99 2.48 -4.38
N VAL A 31 -18.59 1.95 -5.44
CA VAL A 31 -17.92 0.99 -6.33
C VAL A 31 -17.19 1.61 -7.52
N GLU A 32 -17.42 2.87 -7.79
CA GLU A 32 -16.74 3.61 -8.85
C GLU A 32 -15.83 4.71 -8.29
N PRO A 33 -14.65 4.94 -8.86
CA PRO A 33 -13.77 6.00 -8.42
C PRO A 33 -14.29 7.38 -8.83
N ASP A 34 -14.04 8.38 -8.00
CA ASP A 34 -14.35 9.77 -8.31
C ASP A 34 -13.60 10.26 -9.55
N ARG A 35 -12.32 9.87 -9.70
CA ARG A 35 -11.45 10.29 -10.82
C ARG A 35 -10.36 9.26 -11.09
N THR A 36 -9.99 9.16 -12.36
CA THR A 36 -8.82 8.37 -12.78
C THR A 36 -7.98 9.20 -13.73
N PHE A 37 -6.69 9.35 -13.43
CA PHE A 37 -5.70 10.00 -14.28
C PHE A 37 -4.82 8.94 -14.91
N THR A 38 -4.59 9.08 -16.21
CA THR A 38 -3.63 8.28 -16.98
C THR A 38 -2.73 9.22 -17.75
N PHE A 39 -1.42 9.03 -17.64
CA PHE A 39 -0.43 9.90 -18.27
C PHE A 39 0.80 9.13 -18.73
N LYS A 40 1.50 9.65 -19.72
CA LYS A 40 2.79 9.13 -20.17
C LYS A 40 3.91 9.62 -19.25
N VAL A 41 4.84 8.72 -18.95
CA VAL A 41 6.07 9.03 -18.23
C VAL A 41 7.24 8.77 -19.16
N VAL A 42 7.84 9.82 -19.67
CA VAL A 42 8.99 9.77 -20.58
C VAL A 42 10.25 10.10 -19.80
N TRP A 43 11.23 9.21 -19.85
CA TRP A 43 12.50 9.37 -19.14
C TRP A 43 13.66 8.76 -19.94
N VAL A 44 14.90 9.04 -19.55
CA VAL A 44 16.10 8.57 -20.23
C VAL A 44 16.85 7.61 -19.32
N ASP A 45 17.24 6.44 -19.84
CA ASP A 45 18.01 5.45 -19.08
C ASP A 45 19.52 5.80 -19.03
N ASP A 46 20.33 4.95 -18.42
CA ASP A 46 21.77 5.18 -18.27
C ASP A 46 22.55 5.03 -19.58
N LYS A 47 21.95 4.43 -20.62
CA LYS A 47 22.53 4.33 -21.97
C LYS A 47 22.24 5.56 -22.84
N GLY A 48 21.33 6.43 -22.38
CA GLY A 48 20.85 7.57 -23.15
C GLY A 48 19.59 7.28 -23.97
N ASP A 49 19.02 6.08 -23.85
CA ASP A 49 17.82 5.70 -24.59
C ASP A 49 16.56 6.26 -23.93
N VAL A 50 15.63 6.71 -24.77
CA VAL A 50 14.33 7.22 -24.30
C VAL A 50 13.41 6.04 -23.96
N GLN A 51 12.94 6.04 -22.74
CA GLN A 51 11.99 5.06 -22.19
C GLN A 51 10.62 5.70 -22.02
N VAL A 52 9.56 4.91 -22.21
CA VAL A 52 8.17 5.36 -22.07
C VAL A 52 7.42 4.38 -21.20
N ASN A 53 6.88 4.86 -20.10
CA ASN A 53 5.98 4.13 -19.22
C ASN A 53 4.64 4.82 -19.10
N THR A 54 3.65 4.13 -18.57
CA THR A 54 2.34 4.70 -18.27
C THR A 54 2.19 4.91 -16.78
N GLY A 55 1.82 6.12 -16.38
CA GLY A 55 1.51 6.48 -15.00
C GLY A 55 0.00 6.57 -14.78
N TYR A 56 -0.44 6.27 -13.56
CA TYR A 56 -1.84 6.28 -13.16
C TYR A 56 -2.01 6.84 -11.75
N ARG A 57 -3.14 7.54 -11.53
CA ARG A 57 -3.67 7.82 -10.20
C ARG A 57 -5.19 7.65 -10.21
N VAL A 58 -5.68 6.78 -9.31
CA VAL A 58 -7.10 6.57 -9.06
C VAL A 58 -7.43 7.25 -7.73
N GLN A 59 -8.13 8.36 -7.78
CA GLN A 59 -8.74 9.03 -6.65
C GLN A 59 -10.11 8.39 -6.46
N PHE A 60 -10.19 7.47 -5.48
CA PHE A 60 -11.34 6.58 -5.44
C PHE A 60 -12.52 7.20 -4.70
N ASN A 61 -12.31 7.68 -3.48
CA ASN A 61 -13.36 8.31 -2.68
C ASN A 61 -12.74 9.22 -1.61
N ASN A 62 -13.29 10.42 -1.43
CA ASN A 62 -12.85 11.40 -0.44
C ASN A 62 -13.96 11.84 0.54
N ALA A 63 -15.01 11.06 0.69
CA ALA A 63 -16.16 11.43 1.52
C ALA A 63 -15.79 11.69 2.99
N ILE A 64 -14.77 11.01 3.51
CA ILE A 64 -14.32 11.13 4.90
C ILE A 64 -12.98 11.87 5.08
N GLY A 65 -12.37 12.33 4.01
CA GLY A 65 -11.09 13.06 4.06
C GLY A 65 -10.31 12.99 2.75
N PRO A 66 -9.12 13.61 2.68
CA PRO A 66 -8.30 13.62 1.48
C PRO A 66 -8.06 12.21 0.95
N TYR A 67 -7.95 12.08 -0.37
CA TYR A 67 -7.55 10.81 -0.99
C TYR A 67 -6.22 10.35 -0.41
N LYS A 68 -6.11 9.09 -0.03
CA LYS A 68 -4.91 8.53 0.61
C LYS A 68 -4.67 7.11 0.12
N GLY A 69 -3.46 6.86 -0.38
CA GLY A 69 -3.05 5.51 -0.79
C GLY A 69 -1.74 5.47 -1.55
N GLY A 70 -1.13 4.29 -1.62
CA GLY A 70 0.20 4.06 -2.14
C GLY A 70 0.35 4.26 -3.65
N LEU A 71 1.61 4.41 -4.07
CA LEU A 71 2.05 4.29 -5.46
C LEU A 71 2.78 2.95 -5.62
N ARG A 72 2.44 2.20 -6.66
CA ARG A 72 3.08 0.92 -7.00
C ARG A 72 3.87 1.04 -8.28
N PHE A 73 5.15 0.67 -8.26
CA PHE A 73 5.98 0.56 -9.46
C PHE A 73 6.27 -0.91 -9.72
N HIS A 74 5.56 -1.48 -10.68
CA HIS A 74 5.68 -2.89 -11.03
C HIS A 74 5.16 -3.14 -12.46
N PRO A 75 5.77 -4.02 -13.27
CA PRO A 75 5.33 -4.29 -14.64
C PRO A 75 3.88 -4.72 -14.80
N SER A 76 3.29 -5.32 -13.76
CA SER A 76 1.88 -5.75 -13.79
C SER A 76 0.88 -4.63 -13.58
N VAL A 77 1.33 -3.41 -13.24
CA VAL A 77 0.42 -2.29 -12.96
C VAL A 77 -0.39 -1.92 -14.20
N ASN A 78 -1.70 -1.88 -14.00
CA ASN A 78 -2.67 -1.47 -15.00
C ASN A 78 -3.90 -0.83 -14.32
N PRO A 79 -4.80 -0.18 -15.07
CA PRO A 79 -5.97 0.51 -14.50
C PRO A 79 -6.88 -0.40 -13.65
N SER A 80 -7.07 -1.66 -14.05
CA SER A 80 -7.94 -2.60 -13.33
C SER A 80 -7.39 -2.93 -11.95
N ILE A 81 -6.09 -3.22 -11.85
CA ILE A 81 -5.40 -3.47 -10.57
C ILE A 81 -5.49 -2.24 -9.66
N LEU A 82 -5.27 -1.05 -10.21
CA LEU A 82 -5.30 0.17 -9.41
C LEU A 82 -6.71 0.57 -8.95
N LYS A 83 -7.74 0.31 -9.77
CA LYS A 83 -9.13 0.46 -9.34
C LYS A 83 -9.47 -0.51 -8.20
N PHE A 84 -9.10 -1.78 -8.34
CA PHE A 84 -9.27 -2.78 -7.29
C PHE A 84 -8.59 -2.35 -5.97
N LEU A 85 -7.31 -2.01 -6.03
CA LEU A 85 -6.55 -1.59 -4.86
C LEU A 85 -7.06 -0.28 -4.26
N GLY A 86 -7.57 0.64 -5.07
CA GLY A 86 -8.20 1.89 -4.62
C GLY A 86 -9.52 1.61 -3.90
N PHE A 87 -10.32 0.67 -4.41
CA PHE A 87 -11.54 0.22 -3.76
C PHE A 87 -11.25 -0.41 -2.38
N GLU A 88 -10.28 -1.30 -2.27
CA GLU A 88 -9.86 -1.85 -0.98
C GLU A 88 -9.36 -0.75 -0.03
N GLN A 89 -8.66 0.25 -0.57
CA GLN A 89 -8.06 1.32 0.23
C GLN A 89 -9.10 2.18 0.94
N ILE A 90 -10.29 2.40 0.38
CA ILE A 90 -11.35 3.18 1.04
C ILE A 90 -11.83 2.50 2.33
N PHE A 91 -12.04 1.20 2.31
CA PHE A 91 -12.45 0.44 3.51
C PHE A 91 -11.32 0.35 4.52
N LYS A 92 -10.10 0.05 4.06
CA LYS A 92 -8.91 0.02 4.91
C LYS A 92 -8.73 1.32 5.69
N ASN A 93 -8.88 2.46 5.04
CA ASN A 93 -8.71 3.77 5.67
C ASN A 93 -9.89 4.10 6.60
N ALA A 94 -11.13 3.80 6.20
CA ALA A 94 -12.30 4.00 7.03
C ALA A 94 -12.23 3.24 8.36
N LEU A 95 -11.72 2.01 8.35
CA LEU A 95 -11.55 1.19 9.55
C LEU A 95 -10.53 1.76 10.55
N THR A 96 -9.68 2.68 10.15
CA THR A 96 -8.76 3.38 11.06
C THR A 96 -9.45 4.44 11.91
N THR A 97 -10.68 4.80 11.59
CA THR A 97 -11.45 5.94 12.17
C THR A 97 -10.83 7.32 11.92
N LEU A 98 -9.73 7.40 11.16
CA LEU A 98 -9.10 8.66 10.81
C LEU A 98 -9.76 9.29 9.57
N PRO A 99 -9.76 10.62 9.43
CA PRO A 99 -10.39 11.32 8.32
C PRO A 99 -9.52 11.22 7.04
N MET A 100 -9.49 10.04 6.46
CA MET A 100 -8.74 9.73 5.23
C MET A 100 -9.65 9.02 4.24
N GLY A 101 -9.73 9.54 3.03
CA GLY A 101 -10.32 8.86 1.88
C GLY A 101 -9.42 7.77 1.32
N GLY A 102 -9.71 7.28 0.13
CA GLY A 102 -8.94 6.23 -0.52
C GLY A 102 -8.49 6.60 -1.93
N ALA A 103 -7.27 6.19 -2.25
CA ALA A 103 -6.67 6.31 -3.58
C ALA A 103 -5.66 5.20 -3.82
N LYS A 104 -5.32 4.99 -5.10
CA LYS A 104 -4.19 4.17 -5.50
C LYS A 104 -3.58 4.70 -6.79
N GLY A 105 -2.27 4.56 -6.93
CA GLY A 105 -1.59 4.96 -8.16
C GLY A 105 -0.37 4.09 -8.44
N GLY A 106 0.33 4.42 -9.50
CA GLY A 106 1.55 3.70 -9.87
C GLY A 106 1.87 3.76 -11.35
N SER A 107 2.76 2.88 -11.75
CA SER A 107 3.22 2.75 -13.13
C SER A 107 3.66 1.31 -13.41
N ASP A 108 3.63 0.94 -14.69
CA ASP A 108 4.23 -0.29 -15.22
C ASP A 108 5.76 -0.30 -15.19
N PHE A 109 6.38 0.73 -14.67
CA PHE A 109 7.83 0.83 -14.46
C PHE A 109 8.33 -0.27 -13.51
N ASN A 110 9.42 -0.94 -13.90
CA ASN A 110 10.11 -1.93 -13.05
C ASN A 110 11.38 -1.31 -12.44
N PRO A 111 11.40 -1.04 -11.13
CA PRO A 111 12.59 -0.50 -10.47
C PRO A 111 13.70 -1.54 -10.25
N LYS A 112 13.39 -2.86 -10.36
CA LYS A 112 14.39 -3.91 -10.17
C LYS A 112 15.46 -3.85 -11.26
N GLY A 113 16.74 -3.87 -10.84
CA GLY A 113 17.89 -3.83 -11.75
C GLY A 113 18.16 -2.46 -12.36
N LYS A 114 17.44 -1.42 -11.96
CA LYS A 114 17.68 -0.04 -12.37
C LYS A 114 18.64 0.66 -11.40
N SER A 115 19.50 1.52 -11.95
CA SER A 115 20.36 2.37 -11.13
C SER A 115 19.56 3.41 -10.35
N ASP A 116 20.13 3.92 -9.26
CA ASP A 116 19.53 5.02 -8.50
C ASP A 116 19.25 6.26 -9.38
N ARG A 117 20.10 6.51 -10.37
CA ARG A 117 19.93 7.62 -11.31
C ARG A 117 18.75 7.41 -12.25
N GLU A 118 18.57 6.17 -12.75
CA GLU A 118 17.40 5.82 -13.57
C GLU A 118 16.11 5.94 -12.77
N VAL A 119 16.09 5.39 -11.56
CA VAL A 119 14.91 5.49 -10.67
C VAL A 119 14.60 6.96 -10.33
N MET A 120 15.62 7.76 -10.07
CA MET A 120 15.44 9.20 -9.82
C MET A 120 14.85 9.91 -11.03
N ARG A 121 15.38 9.70 -12.24
CA ARG A 121 14.86 10.33 -13.47
C ARG A 121 13.41 9.90 -13.72
N PHE A 122 13.11 8.61 -13.54
CA PHE A 122 11.74 8.12 -13.65
C PHE A 122 10.81 8.80 -12.63
N CYS A 123 11.17 8.84 -11.36
CA CYS A 123 10.37 9.47 -10.30
C CYS A 123 10.14 10.96 -10.58
N GLN A 124 11.14 11.66 -11.10
CA GLN A 124 11.02 13.07 -11.47
C GLN A 124 10.04 13.25 -12.64
N ALA A 125 10.16 12.44 -13.69
CA ALA A 125 9.24 12.46 -14.82
C ALA A 125 7.80 12.10 -14.41
N PHE A 126 7.63 11.08 -13.57
CA PHE A 126 6.33 10.69 -13.04
C PHE A 126 5.68 11.81 -12.21
N MET A 127 6.45 12.47 -11.35
CA MET A 127 5.93 13.56 -10.51
C MET A 127 5.63 14.82 -11.34
N THR A 128 6.32 15.08 -12.45
CA THR A 128 6.04 16.20 -13.36
C THR A 128 4.60 16.14 -13.89
N GLU A 129 4.07 14.94 -14.09
CA GLU A 129 2.69 14.75 -14.52
C GLU A 129 1.70 14.76 -13.33
N LEU A 130 2.10 14.14 -12.20
CA LEU A 130 1.19 13.90 -11.07
C LEU A 130 0.98 15.12 -10.18
N TRP A 131 1.94 16.01 -10.01
CA TRP A 131 1.99 17.01 -8.95
C TRP A 131 0.75 17.93 -8.86
N ARG A 132 0.12 18.25 -10.00
CA ARG A 132 -1.09 19.11 -10.04
C ARG A 132 -2.34 18.46 -9.45
N HIS A 133 -2.32 17.14 -9.30
CA HIS A 133 -3.47 16.34 -8.85
C HIS A 133 -3.37 15.91 -7.39
N ILE A 134 -2.25 16.21 -6.72
CA ILE A 134 -1.98 15.80 -5.34
C ILE A 134 -1.68 17.02 -4.47
N GLY A 135 -1.80 16.83 -3.16
CA GLY A 135 -1.53 17.89 -2.18
C GLY A 135 -1.94 17.45 -0.77
N PRO A 136 -1.49 18.17 0.26
CA PRO A 136 -1.70 17.76 1.66
C PRO A 136 -3.17 17.70 2.07
N GLN A 137 -4.04 18.47 1.42
CA GLN A 137 -5.48 18.54 1.69
C GLN A 137 -6.34 17.91 0.60
N THR A 138 -5.72 17.40 -0.47
CA THR A 138 -6.42 16.86 -1.64
C THR A 138 -6.19 15.38 -1.79
N ASP A 139 -4.92 15.00 -1.96
CA ASP A 139 -4.52 13.62 -2.22
C ASP A 139 -3.09 13.40 -1.72
N VAL A 140 -2.90 12.48 -0.81
CA VAL A 140 -1.61 12.20 -0.16
C VAL A 140 -1.14 10.79 -0.53
N PRO A 141 -0.27 10.65 -1.55
CA PRO A 141 0.31 9.37 -1.90
C PRO A 141 1.26 8.82 -0.83
N ALA A 142 1.56 7.53 -0.92
CA ALA A 142 2.45 6.79 -0.03
C ALA A 142 3.27 5.76 -0.80
N GLY A 143 4.14 5.03 -0.12
CA GLY A 143 4.82 3.87 -0.67
C GLY A 143 3.90 2.65 -0.81
N ASP A 144 4.28 1.75 -1.73
CA ASP A 144 3.71 0.43 -1.98
C ASP A 144 4.80 -0.43 -2.67
N ILE A 145 4.45 -1.55 -3.30
CA ILE A 145 5.41 -2.39 -4.03
C ILE A 145 6.23 -1.55 -5.02
N GLY A 146 7.56 -1.65 -4.92
CA GLY A 146 8.49 -0.91 -5.78
C GLY A 146 8.64 0.59 -5.45
N VAL A 147 8.02 1.07 -4.37
CA VAL A 147 8.12 2.47 -3.90
C VAL A 147 8.42 2.48 -2.41
N GLY A 148 9.67 2.60 -2.08
CA GLY A 148 10.18 2.74 -0.72
C GLY A 148 10.63 4.17 -0.39
N GLY A 149 11.41 4.31 0.68
CA GLY A 149 11.91 5.63 1.14
C GLY A 149 12.74 6.36 0.09
N ARG A 150 13.51 5.63 -0.73
CA ARG A 150 14.30 6.19 -1.84
C ARG A 150 13.40 6.84 -2.88
N GLU A 151 12.42 6.11 -3.38
CA GLU A 151 11.47 6.60 -4.38
C GLU A 151 10.64 7.77 -3.84
N ILE A 152 10.16 7.67 -2.61
CA ILE A 152 9.44 8.77 -1.93
C ILE A 152 10.32 10.02 -1.84
N GLY A 153 11.61 9.87 -1.54
CA GLY A 153 12.56 10.98 -1.52
C GLY A 153 12.66 11.69 -2.87
N TYR A 154 12.80 10.93 -3.96
CA TYR A 154 12.87 11.49 -5.32
C TYR A 154 11.56 12.15 -5.75
N LEU A 155 10.43 11.51 -5.46
CA LEU A 155 9.10 12.05 -5.76
C LEU A 155 8.84 13.34 -4.98
N TYR A 156 9.15 13.37 -3.69
CA TYR A 156 8.94 14.55 -2.85
C TYR A 156 9.86 15.71 -3.24
N GLY A 157 11.12 15.43 -3.54
CA GLY A 157 12.07 16.45 -4.01
C GLY A 157 11.59 17.13 -5.29
N MET A 158 11.03 16.37 -6.23
CA MET A 158 10.47 16.94 -7.45
C MET A 158 9.16 17.69 -7.21
N TYR A 159 8.27 17.17 -6.35
CA TYR A 159 7.05 17.90 -5.95
C TYR A 159 7.39 19.26 -5.36
N ARG A 160 8.31 19.33 -4.40
CA ARG A 160 8.75 20.61 -3.81
C ARG A 160 9.28 21.60 -4.84
N LYS A 161 10.02 21.11 -5.82
CA LYS A 161 10.57 21.94 -6.90
C LYS A 161 9.46 22.54 -7.76
N LEU A 162 8.41 21.76 -8.08
CA LEU A 162 7.31 22.17 -8.94
C LEU A 162 6.28 23.02 -8.21
N ALA A 163 5.86 22.60 -7.03
CA ALA A 163 4.85 23.26 -6.23
C ALA A 163 5.40 24.46 -5.43
N GLN A 164 6.72 24.51 -5.20
CA GLN A 164 7.40 25.49 -4.34
C GLN A 164 6.86 25.52 -2.90
N GLU A 165 6.40 24.35 -2.43
CA GLU A 165 5.79 24.18 -1.12
C GLU A 165 6.53 23.13 -0.30
N ASN A 166 6.55 23.32 1.01
CA ASN A 166 7.07 22.36 1.98
C ASN A 166 5.91 21.85 2.84
N THR A 167 5.14 20.90 2.33
CA THR A 167 3.87 20.47 2.89
C THR A 167 3.84 18.99 3.27
N GLY A 168 2.72 18.55 3.86
CA GLY A 168 2.45 17.17 4.26
C GLY A 168 2.11 16.21 3.11
N VAL A 169 2.30 16.60 1.84
CA VAL A 169 2.12 15.70 0.70
C VAL A 169 3.13 14.54 0.78
N LEU A 170 2.72 13.34 0.36
CA LEU A 170 3.48 12.10 0.44
C LEU A 170 3.82 11.66 1.89
N THR A 171 3.47 10.45 2.23
CA THR A 171 3.93 9.79 3.47
C THR A 171 5.08 8.82 3.17
N GLY A 172 5.86 8.48 4.21
CA GLY A 172 7.07 7.68 4.04
C GLY A 172 8.33 8.50 3.75
N LYS A 173 8.28 9.82 3.95
CA LYS A 173 9.43 10.73 3.86
C LYS A 173 10.44 10.45 4.96
N GLY A 174 11.71 10.72 4.69
CA GLY A 174 12.75 10.72 5.72
C GLY A 174 12.56 11.83 6.74
N MET A 175 13.07 11.63 7.96
CA MET A 175 12.91 12.57 9.07
C MET A 175 13.50 13.96 8.75
N THR A 176 14.56 14.02 7.96
CA THR A 176 15.24 15.27 7.60
C THR A 176 14.47 16.17 6.64
N TYR A 177 13.37 15.64 6.04
CA TYR A 177 12.53 16.40 5.09
C TYR A 177 11.03 16.19 5.32
N GLY A 178 10.60 16.19 6.57
CA GLY A 178 9.20 16.25 6.95
C GLY A 178 8.52 14.91 7.20
N GLY A 179 9.32 13.84 7.34
CA GLY A 179 8.83 12.53 7.74
C GLY A 179 8.77 12.35 9.25
N SER A 180 8.20 11.25 9.69
CA SER A 180 8.16 10.79 11.07
C SER A 180 8.87 9.43 11.20
N LEU A 181 9.06 8.98 12.44
CA LEU A 181 9.63 7.65 12.70
C LEU A 181 8.80 6.56 12.04
N ILE A 182 9.48 5.71 11.29
CA ILE A 182 8.87 4.52 10.68
C ILE A 182 8.97 3.34 11.65
N ARG A 183 7.93 2.49 11.65
CA ARG A 183 7.94 1.19 12.30
C ARG A 183 7.71 0.13 11.23
N PRO A 184 8.78 -0.50 10.71
CA PRO A 184 8.67 -1.50 9.63
C PRO A 184 7.76 -2.68 9.98
N GLU A 185 7.72 -3.03 11.26
CA GLU A 185 6.93 -4.13 11.83
C GLU A 185 5.44 -3.84 11.95
N ALA A 186 5.02 -2.57 11.88
CA ALA A 186 3.66 -2.15 12.27
C ALA A 186 2.56 -2.87 11.51
N THR A 187 2.71 -3.10 10.21
CA THR A 187 1.70 -3.79 9.40
C THR A 187 1.57 -5.27 9.80
N GLY A 188 2.69 -5.95 9.99
CA GLY A 188 2.71 -7.34 10.45
C GLY A 188 2.14 -7.49 11.86
N PHE A 189 2.50 -6.58 12.76
CA PHE A 189 1.94 -6.55 14.13
C PHE A 189 0.43 -6.36 14.11
N GLY A 190 -0.07 -5.41 13.32
CA GLY A 190 -1.50 -5.15 13.17
C GLY A 190 -2.27 -6.37 12.66
N ALA A 191 -1.72 -7.09 11.68
CA ALA A 191 -2.32 -8.32 11.16
C ALA A 191 -2.45 -9.40 12.26
N VAL A 192 -1.42 -9.56 13.10
CA VAL A 192 -1.44 -10.54 14.19
C VAL A 192 -2.37 -10.10 15.32
N TYR A 193 -2.46 -8.80 15.64
CA TYR A 193 -3.45 -8.31 16.60
C TYR A 193 -4.88 -8.57 16.11
N PHE A 194 -5.14 -8.37 14.84
CA PHE A 194 -6.44 -8.68 14.26
C PHE A 194 -6.73 -10.20 14.31
N LEU A 195 -5.76 -11.04 13.94
CA LEU A 195 -5.87 -12.50 14.07
C LEU A 195 -6.19 -12.91 15.49
N ARG A 196 -5.51 -12.34 16.51
CA ARG A 196 -5.79 -12.63 17.92
C ARG A 196 -7.25 -12.33 18.26
N GLN A 197 -7.77 -11.18 17.86
CA GLN A 197 -9.17 -10.81 18.11
C GLN A 197 -10.16 -11.76 17.41
N MET A 198 -9.84 -12.21 16.20
CA MET A 198 -10.65 -13.21 15.49
C MET A 198 -10.68 -14.54 16.25
N LEU A 199 -9.54 -15.01 16.73
CA LEU A 199 -9.43 -16.25 17.51
C LEU A 199 -10.18 -16.15 18.84
N GLU A 200 -10.00 -15.05 19.59
CA GLU A 200 -10.73 -14.78 20.83
C GLU A 200 -12.25 -14.83 20.63
N LYS A 201 -12.74 -14.20 19.55
CA LYS A 201 -14.17 -14.24 19.18
C LYS A 201 -14.65 -15.65 18.84
N ALA A 202 -13.78 -16.49 18.31
CA ALA A 202 -14.06 -17.91 18.03
C ALA A 202 -13.85 -18.83 19.25
N GLY A 203 -13.55 -18.30 20.42
CA GLY A 203 -13.29 -19.08 21.64
C GLY A 203 -11.93 -19.78 21.64
N MET A 204 -10.99 -19.31 20.84
CA MET A 204 -9.63 -19.85 20.72
C MET A 204 -8.59 -18.86 21.22
N ASP A 205 -7.43 -19.38 21.66
CA ASP A 205 -6.26 -18.57 21.99
C ASP A 205 -5.23 -18.68 20.87
N ILE A 206 -4.53 -17.59 20.58
CA ILE A 206 -3.39 -17.60 19.66
C ILE A 206 -2.20 -18.39 20.21
N LYS A 207 -2.07 -18.44 21.53
CA LYS A 207 -1.00 -19.19 22.20
C LYS A 207 -1.10 -20.68 21.88
N GLY A 208 0.03 -21.24 21.43
CA GLY A 208 0.11 -22.66 21.04
C GLY A 208 -0.40 -22.98 19.63
N GLN A 209 -1.00 -22.02 18.92
CA GLN A 209 -1.43 -22.23 17.53
C GLN A 209 -0.24 -22.32 16.58
N THR A 210 -0.36 -23.15 15.56
CA THR A 210 0.62 -23.24 14.47
C THR A 210 0.23 -22.27 13.36
N ILE A 211 1.14 -21.39 12.97
CA ILE A 211 0.91 -20.35 11.97
C ILE A 211 1.86 -20.54 10.79
N ALA A 212 1.28 -20.58 9.58
CA ALA A 212 2.01 -20.52 8.33
C ALA A 212 1.92 -19.10 7.75
N ILE A 213 3.08 -18.53 7.39
CA ILE A 213 3.16 -17.20 6.81
C ILE A 213 3.65 -17.32 5.38
N SER A 214 2.91 -16.71 4.44
CA SER A 214 3.34 -16.51 3.06
C SER A 214 3.83 -15.07 2.89
N GLY A 215 5.10 -14.90 2.53
CA GLY A 215 5.78 -13.62 2.38
C GLY A 215 7.18 -13.65 2.97
N PHE A 216 8.05 -12.71 2.54
CA PHE A 216 9.43 -12.58 2.99
C PHE A 216 9.87 -11.12 3.20
N GLY A 217 8.93 -10.18 3.21
CA GLY A 217 9.18 -8.76 3.44
C GLY A 217 8.92 -8.33 4.88
N ASN A 218 8.95 -7.01 5.12
CA ASN A 218 8.74 -6.40 6.44
C ASN A 218 7.43 -6.84 7.12
N VAL A 219 6.36 -7.04 6.35
CA VAL A 219 5.06 -7.48 6.86
C VAL A 219 5.14 -8.90 7.41
N ALA A 220 5.74 -9.81 6.65
CA ALA A 220 5.93 -11.21 7.08
C ALA A 220 6.86 -11.29 8.29
N TRP A 221 7.95 -10.53 8.29
CA TRP A 221 8.86 -10.43 9.44
C TRP A 221 8.13 -9.93 10.69
N GLY A 222 7.40 -8.82 10.60
CA GLY A 222 6.63 -8.30 11.72
C GLY A 222 5.57 -9.28 12.22
N ALA A 223 4.86 -9.96 11.29
CA ALA A 223 3.87 -10.97 11.65
C ALA A 223 4.50 -12.16 12.38
N ALA A 224 5.63 -12.68 11.88
CA ALA A 224 6.35 -13.77 12.52
C ALA A 224 6.82 -13.39 13.93
N THR A 225 7.42 -12.22 14.08
CA THR A 225 7.89 -11.70 15.38
C THR A 225 6.72 -11.60 16.37
N LYS A 226 5.63 -10.95 16.00
CA LYS A 226 4.51 -10.73 16.92
C LYS A 226 3.76 -12.02 17.25
N ALA A 227 3.56 -12.91 16.28
CA ALA A 227 2.93 -14.21 16.52
C ALA A 227 3.75 -15.05 17.52
N THR A 228 5.07 -15.06 17.37
CA THR A 228 5.98 -15.76 18.29
C THR A 228 5.96 -15.14 19.69
N GLU A 229 6.00 -13.81 19.81
CA GLU A 229 5.86 -13.11 21.09
C GLU A 229 4.56 -13.45 21.83
N LEU A 230 3.46 -13.65 21.09
CA LEU A 230 2.17 -14.06 21.66
C LEU A 230 2.06 -15.57 21.93
N GLY A 231 3.13 -16.32 21.70
CA GLY A 231 3.22 -17.75 22.01
C GLY A 231 2.68 -18.67 20.93
N ALA A 232 2.44 -18.19 19.73
CA ALA A 232 2.15 -19.02 18.56
C ALA A 232 3.44 -19.65 18.00
N LYS A 233 3.29 -20.72 17.23
CA LYS A 233 4.38 -21.40 16.54
C LYS A 233 4.35 -21.07 15.06
N VAL A 234 5.25 -20.19 14.60
CA VAL A 234 5.41 -19.88 13.19
C VAL A 234 6.29 -20.94 12.54
N VAL A 235 5.80 -21.60 11.49
CA VAL A 235 6.48 -22.76 10.89
C VAL A 235 6.90 -22.53 9.43
N THR A 236 6.41 -21.47 8.78
CA THR A 236 6.80 -21.15 7.39
C THR A 236 7.01 -19.66 7.20
N ILE A 237 7.95 -19.34 6.32
CA ILE A 237 8.09 -18.04 5.64
C ILE A 237 8.40 -18.36 4.17
N SER A 238 7.81 -17.63 3.23
CA SER A 238 8.01 -17.89 1.80
C SER A 238 8.20 -16.62 0.97
N GLY A 239 8.95 -16.76 -0.13
CA GLY A 239 9.14 -15.74 -1.14
C GLY A 239 8.87 -16.31 -2.55
N PRO A 240 9.07 -15.51 -3.60
CA PRO A 240 8.91 -15.97 -4.98
C PRO A 240 9.82 -17.15 -5.35
N ASP A 241 10.99 -17.23 -4.71
CA ASP A 241 12.05 -18.19 -5.03
C ASP A 241 11.99 -19.47 -4.17
N GLY A 242 11.05 -19.55 -3.22
CA GLY A 242 10.90 -20.71 -2.35
C GLY A 242 10.34 -20.40 -0.98
N TYR A 243 10.39 -21.39 -0.10
CA TYR A 243 9.92 -21.28 1.26
C TYR A 243 10.88 -21.94 2.25
N ILE A 244 10.82 -21.46 3.49
CA ILE A 244 11.45 -22.11 4.65
C ILE A 244 10.32 -22.80 5.44
N TYR A 245 10.53 -24.08 5.76
CA TYR A 245 9.67 -24.82 6.67
C TYR A 245 10.51 -25.31 7.84
N ASP A 246 10.27 -24.79 9.01
CA ASP A 246 11.03 -25.13 10.22
C ASP A 246 10.10 -25.30 11.42
N LEU A 247 10.04 -26.52 11.93
CA LEU A 247 9.27 -26.86 13.13
C LEU A 247 9.99 -26.48 14.43
N SER A 248 11.29 -26.18 14.38
CA SER A 248 12.10 -25.87 15.57
C SER A 248 12.04 -24.41 16.00
N LEU A 249 11.55 -23.51 15.14
CA LEU A 249 11.45 -22.05 15.33
C LEU A 249 12.79 -21.29 15.37
N ILE A 250 13.93 -21.95 15.43
CA ILE A 250 15.22 -21.30 15.68
C ILE A 250 15.60 -20.36 14.51
N HIS A 251 15.28 -20.74 13.28
CA HIS A 251 15.63 -19.95 12.09
C HIS A 251 14.55 -18.93 11.68
N ILE A 252 13.35 -18.99 12.26
CA ILE A 252 12.22 -18.09 11.95
C ILE A 252 12.08 -17.00 13.02
N SER A 253 12.47 -17.28 14.28
CA SER A 253 12.38 -16.35 15.39
C SER A 253 13.41 -15.22 15.35
N GLU A 254 14.51 -15.40 14.62
CA GLU A 254 15.52 -14.36 14.35
C GLU A 254 15.74 -14.23 12.84
N PRO A 255 14.76 -13.71 12.08
CA PRO A 255 14.98 -13.44 10.66
C PRO A 255 16.07 -12.37 10.57
N THR A 256 17.24 -12.76 10.08
CA THR A 256 18.23 -11.78 9.63
C THR A 256 17.50 -10.82 8.70
N ARG A 257 17.57 -9.50 9.00
CA ARG A 257 16.98 -8.48 8.13
C ARG A 257 17.34 -8.83 6.70
N PRO A 258 16.35 -8.86 5.78
CA PRO A 258 16.68 -9.00 4.38
C PRO A 258 17.67 -7.88 4.05
N ILE A 259 18.88 -8.23 3.67
CA ILE A 259 19.80 -7.29 3.06
C ILE A 259 19.04 -6.82 1.83
N SER A 260 18.69 -5.55 1.79
CA SER A 260 18.10 -4.92 0.61
C SER A 260 19.12 -5.08 -0.53
N ILE A 261 18.85 -6.05 -1.42
CA ILE A 261 19.52 -6.18 -2.71
C ILE A 261 18.79 -5.29 -3.71
#